data_a8900bc27c8389cee3fcd544f6819d33
#
_entry.id   a8900bc27c8389cee3fcd544f6819d33
#
_cell.length_a   1.000
_cell.length_b   1.000
_cell.length_c   1.000
_cell.angle_alpha   90.00
_cell.angle_beta   90.00
_cell.angle_gamma   90.00
#
_symmetry.space_group_name_H-M   'P 1'
#
loop_
_entity.id
_entity.type
_entity.pdbx_description
1 polymer ?
#
loop_
_entity_poly.entity_id
_entity_poly.type
_entity_poly.pdbx_seq_one_letter_code
_entity_poly.pdbx_strand_id
1 'polypeptide(L)'
;MRGVITDKIIEKSKLFLGREITQKELRLYPYIDYSIKNACQGWNYDKMDLEEIEILNKLYDENHLIYSPEKVIVSRKFYNFLQDILAESYVDEFI
;
A
#
# COMPACT_ATOMS: atom_id res chain seq x y z
N MET A 1 1.49 18.11 3.45
CA MET A 1 2.49 17.52 2.53
C MET A 1 2.07 16.11 2.16
N ARG A 2 2.11 15.78 0.87
CA ARG A 2 1.66 14.47 0.38
C ARG A 2 2.69 13.38 0.60
N GLY A 3 2.20 12.16 0.85
CA GLY A 3 3.06 11.00 0.92
C GLY A 3 4.00 10.97 2.11
N VAL A 4 3.66 11.69 3.17
CA VAL A 4 4.45 11.75 4.40
C VAL A 4 3.68 11.07 5.52
N ILE A 5 4.38 10.27 6.30
CA ILE A 5 3.78 9.59 7.44
C ILE A 5 3.37 10.62 8.50
N THR A 6 2.13 10.54 8.95
CA THR A 6 1.58 11.37 10.01
C THR A 6 1.20 10.50 11.20
N ASP A 7 0.89 11.13 12.33
CA ASP A 7 0.44 10.39 13.52
C ASP A 7 -0.83 9.59 13.24
N LYS A 8 -1.74 10.14 12.43
CA LYS A 8 -2.96 9.42 12.04
C LYS A 8 -2.66 8.17 11.24
N ILE A 9 -1.71 8.24 10.32
CA ILE A 9 -1.30 7.09 9.52
C ILE A 9 -0.67 6.02 10.41
N ILE A 10 0.18 6.43 11.34
CA ILE A 10 0.79 5.51 12.30
C ILE A 10 -0.29 4.80 13.12
N GLU A 11 -1.24 5.56 13.65
CA GLU A 11 -2.32 5.01 14.45
C GLU A 11 -3.17 4.02 13.65
N LYS A 12 -3.56 4.37 12.43
CA LYS A 12 -4.35 3.50 11.57
C LYS A 12 -3.59 2.22 11.21
N SER A 13 -2.31 2.33 10.94
CA SER A 13 -1.51 1.15 10.61
C SER A 13 -1.34 0.22 11.81
N LYS A 14 -1.17 0.76 13.00
CA LYS A 14 -1.11 -0.06 14.22
C LYS A 14 -2.42 -0.79 14.47
N LEU A 15 -3.55 -0.14 14.21
CA LEU A 15 -4.86 -0.76 14.42
C LEU A 15 -5.13 -1.87 13.43
N PHE A 16 -4.76 -1.70 12.18
CA PHE A 16 -5.06 -2.66 11.13
C PHE A 16 -3.98 -3.73 10.99
N LEU A 17 -2.73 -3.30 10.90
CA LEU A 17 -1.60 -4.21 10.65
C LEU A 17 -0.95 -4.74 11.93
N GLY A 18 -1.19 -4.08 13.06
CA GLY A 18 -0.50 -4.40 14.30
C GLY A 18 0.92 -3.86 14.36
N ARG A 19 1.28 -2.97 13.42
CA ARG A 19 2.61 -2.37 13.34
C ARG A 19 2.55 -1.04 12.61
N GLU A 20 3.58 -0.23 12.78
CA GLU A 20 3.72 1.00 12.01
C GLU A 20 4.24 0.68 10.62
N ILE A 21 3.77 1.43 9.62
CA ILE A 21 4.34 1.32 8.27
C ILE A 21 5.52 2.27 8.15
N THR A 22 6.43 1.94 7.24
CA THR A 22 7.57 2.80 6.92
C THR A 22 7.18 3.79 5.84
N GLN A 23 8.00 4.82 5.66
CA GLN A 23 7.80 5.77 4.57
C GLN A 23 7.85 5.08 3.21
N LYS A 24 8.68 4.05 3.07
CA LYS A 24 8.79 3.30 1.82
C LYS A 24 7.52 2.51 1.53
N GLU A 25 6.94 1.90 2.55
CA GLU A 25 5.66 1.20 2.39
C GLU A 25 4.55 2.18 1.99
N LEU A 26 4.50 3.35 2.63
CA LEU A 26 3.53 4.37 2.27
C LEU A 26 3.65 4.79 0.80
N ARG A 27 4.86 4.93 0.31
CA ARG A 27 5.09 5.30 -1.09
C ARG A 27 4.72 4.19 -2.06
N LEU A 28 4.76 2.95 -1.62
CA LEU A 28 4.38 1.81 -2.43
C LEU A 28 2.87 1.70 -2.59
N TYR A 29 2.10 2.20 -1.63
CA TYR A 29 0.65 2.07 -1.61
C TYR A 29 -0.06 2.68 -2.84
N PRO A 30 0.29 3.89 -3.32
CA PRO A 30 -0.32 4.40 -4.55
C PRO A 30 -0.06 3.49 -5.75
N TYR A 31 1.11 2.89 -5.80
CA TYR A 31 1.47 1.95 -6.87
C TYR A 31 0.58 0.70 -6.82
N ILE A 32 0.37 0.16 -5.62
CA ILE A 32 -0.50 -0.99 -5.42
C ILE A 32 -1.93 -0.62 -5.86
N ASP A 33 -2.43 0.53 -5.42
CA ASP A 33 -3.77 1.00 -5.78
C ASP A 33 -3.93 1.15 -7.30
N TYR A 34 -2.95 1.77 -7.94
CA TYR A 34 -2.95 1.92 -9.39
C TYR A 34 -3.00 0.57 -10.10
N SER A 35 -2.20 -0.39 -9.63
CA SER A 35 -2.13 -1.72 -10.22
C SER A 35 -3.45 -2.48 -10.09
N ILE A 36 -4.13 -2.33 -8.95
CA ILE A 36 -5.44 -2.94 -8.75
C ILE A 36 -6.47 -2.36 -9.73
N LYS A 37 -6.51 -1.04 -9.85
CA LYS A 37 -7.51 -0.34 -10.64
C LYS A 37 -7.29 -0.45 -12.15
N ASN A 38 -6.05 -0.70 -12.57
CA ASN A 38 -5.68 -0.70 -13.98
C ASN A 38 -5.23 -2.07 -14.48
N ALA A 39 -5.67 -3.14 -13.83
CA ALA A 39 -5.36 -4.51 -14.24
C ALA A 39 -3.85 -4.73 -14.41
N CYS A 40 -3.07 -4.15 -13.49
CA CYS A 40 -1.62 -4.28 -13.44
C CYS A 40 -0.85 -3.64 -14.60
N GLN A 41 -1.47 -2.73 -15.34
CA GLN A 41 -0.75 -2.03 -16.42
C GLN A 41 0.44 -1.22 -15.94
N GLY A 42 0.37 -0.70 -14.71
CA GLY A 42 1.47 0.02 -14.11
C GLY A 42 2.41 -0.85 -13.29
N TRP A 43 2.14 -2.13 -13.21
CA TRP A 43 2.86 -3.05 -12.33
C TRP A 43 4.12 -3.56 -13.03
N ASN A 44 5.27 -3.27 -12.46
CA ASN A 44 6.53 -3.73 -13.04
C ASN A 44 7.39 -4.35 -11.93
N TYR A 45 7.18 -5.63 -11.74
CA TYR A 45 7.86 -6.39 -10.71
C TYR A 45 9.38 -6.36 -10.87
N ASP A 46 9.86 -6.36 -12.11
CA ASP A 46 11.29 -6.39 -12.39
C ASP A 46 12.00 -5.09 -12.00
N LYS A 47 11.25 -4.00 -11.87
CA LYS A 47 11.81 -2.71 -11.48
C LYS A 47 11.73 -2.44 -9.98
N MET A 48 11.15 -3.35 -9.22
CA MET A 48 11.06 -3.19 -7.77
C MET A 48 12.39 -3.52 -7.11
N ASP A 49 12.75 -2.75 -6.09
CA ASP A 49 13.92 -3.08 -5.30
C ASP A 49 13.59 -4.12 -4.23
N LEU A 50 14.62 -4.61 -3.55
CA LEU A 50 14.45 -5.68 -2.55
C LEU A 50 13.55 -5.26 -1.40
N GLU A 51 13.61 -4.01 -0.97
CA GLU A 51 12.77 -3.54 0.14
C GLU A 51 11.30 -3.55 -0.25
N GLU A 52 10.98 -3.14 -1.49
CA GLU A 52 9.61 -3.17 -1.98
C GLU A 52 9.09 -4.59 -2.07
N ILE A 53 9.91 -5.51 -2.55
CA ILE A 53 9.55 -6.92 -2.64
C ILE A 53 9.33 -7.50 -1.24
N GLU A 54 10.18 -7.14 -0.27
CA GLU A 54 10.01 -7.58 1.11
C GLU A 54 8.70 -7.08 1.71
N ILE A 55 8.31 -5.83 1.41
CA ILE A 55 7.04 -5.27 1.86
C ILE A 55 5.88 -6.08 1.27
N LEU A 56 5.92 -6.39 -0.02
CA LEU A 56 4.89 -7.19 -0.67
C LEU A 56 4.81 -8.59 -0.07
N ASN A 57 5.95 -9.22 0.19
CA ASN A 57 5.99 -10.54 0.80
C ASN A 57 5.39 -10.52 2.21
N LYS A 58 5.66 -9.46 2.96
CA LYS A 58 5.10 -9.31 4.30
C LYS A 58 3.58 -9.17 4.25
N LEU A 59 3.07 -8.36 3.33
CA LEU A 59 1.63 -8.22 3.15
C LEU A 59 0.99 -9.52 2.69
N TYR A 60 1.67 -10.27 1.84
CA TYR A 60 1.24 -11.59 1.42
C TYR A 60 1.14 -12.55 2.60
N ASP A 61 2.17 -12.59 3.44
CA ASP A 61 2.21 -13.45 4.62
C ASP A 61 1.12 -13.08 5.63
N GLU A 62 0.75 -11.82 5.68
CA GLU A 62 -0.32 -11.33 6.55
C GLU A 62 -1.71 -11.51 5.94
N ASN A 63 -1.81 -12.13 4.76
CA ASN A 63 -3.06 -12.40 4.03
C ASN A 63 -3.78 -11.14 3.55
N HIS A 64 -3.04 -10.06 3.31
CA HIS A 64 -3.62 -8.81 2.83
C HIS A 64 -3.65 -8.74 1.32
N LEU A 65 -2.69 -9.36 0.64
CA LEU A 65 -2.65 -9.36 -0.82
C LEU A 65 -2.03 -10.64 -1.37
N ILE A 66 -2.34 -10.90 -2.63
CA ILE A 66 -1.69 -11.92 -3.45
C ILE A 66 -1.15 -11.19 -4.68
N TYR A 67 0.10 -11.44 -5.04
CA TYR A 67 0.66 -10.78 -6.19
C TYR A 67 1.46 -11.76 -7.06
N SER A 68 1.54 -11.43 -8.35
CA SER A 68 2.36 -12.12 -9.33
C SER A 68 2.85 -11.08 -10.31
N PRO A 69 3.77 -11.43 -11.25
CA PRO A 69 4.20 -10.45 -12.26
C PRO A 69 3.06 -9.86 -13.09
N GLU A 70 1.92 -10.53 -13.13
CA GLU A 70 0.82 -10.15 -14.01
C GLU A 70 -0.40 -9.61 -13.26
N LYS A 71 -0.48 -9.80 -11.93
CA LYS A 71 -1.73 -9.56 -11.23
C LYS A 71 -1.51 -9.25 -9.76
N VAL A 72 -2.31 -8.32 -9.24
CA VAL A 72 -2.36 -8.01 -7.82
C VAL A 72 -3.81 -8.08 -7.37
N ILE A 73 -4.08 -8.86 -6.33
CA ILE A 73 -5.40 -8.98 -5.71
C ILE A 73 -5.23 -8.68 -4.23
N VAL A 74 -6.13 -7.90 -3.67
CA VAL A 74 -6.08 -7.55 -2.25
C VAL A 74 -7.37 -7.99 -1.56
N SER A 75 -7.29 -8.22 -0.24
CA SER A 75 -8.49 -8.47 0.55
C SER A 75 -9.32 -7.19 0.62
N ARG A 76 -10.63 -7.34 0.85
CA ARG A 76 -11.50 -6.18 1.01
C ARG A 76 -11.05 -5.31 2.18
N LYS A 77 -10.65 -5.92 3.28
CA LYS A 77 -10.19 -5.18 4.45
C LYS A 77 -8.93 -4.38 4.14
N PHE A 78 -7.97 -4.97 3.43
CA PHE A 78 -6.78 -4.26 3.04
C PHE A 78 -7.09 -3.15 2.04
N TYR A 79 -7.99 -3.40 1.11
CA TYR A 79 -8.41 -2.37 0.14
C TYR A 79 -8.97 -1.15 0.87
N ASN A 80 -9.84 -1.35 1.86
CA ASN A 80 -10.41 -0.25 2.63
C ASN A 80 -9.35 0.49 3.42
N PHE A 81 -8.42 -0.23 4.04
CA PHE A 81 -7.28 0.37 4.72
C PHE A 81 -6.43 1.18 3.76
N LEU A 82 -6.13 0.63 2.58
CA LEU A 82 -5.35 1.28 1.55
C LEU A 82 -5.97 2.62 1.13
N GLN A 83 -7.28 2.61 0.85
CA GLN A 83 -7.98 3.83 0.47
C GLN A 83 -7.96 4.88 1.59
N ASP A 84 -8.14 4.45 2.82
CA ASP A 84 -8.11 5.32 3.98
C ASP A 84 -6.73 5.98 4.16
N ILE A 85 -5.67 5.20 4.04
CA ILE A 85 -4.30 5.71 4.14
C ILE A 85 -4.00 6.69 3.00
N LEU A 86 -4.43 6.37 1.78
CA LEU A 86 -4.21 7.25 0.63
C LEU A 86 -4.98 8.56 0.77
N ALA A 87 -6.19 8.51 1.31
CA ALA A 87 -6.95 9.72 1.57
C ALA A 87 -6.24 10.62 2.57
N GLU A 88 -5.64 10.06 3.61
CA GLU A 88 -4.90 10.82 4.62
C GLU A 88 -3.60 11.42 4.07
N SER A 89 -2.93 10.73 3.15
CA SER A 89 -1.59 11.13 2.74
C SER A 89 -1.52 11.83 1.39
N TYR A 90 -2.50 11.64 0.51
CA TYR A 90 -2.39 12.11 -0.87
C TYR A 90 -3.53 13.01 -1.35
N VAL A 91 -4.68 13.05 -0.65
CA VAL A 91 -5.82 13.83 -1.12
C VAL A 91 -6.38 14.83 -0.13
N ASP A 92 -5.87 14.90 1.07
CA ASP A 92 -6.36 15.77 2.12
C ASP A 92 -6.27 17.26 1.75
N GLU A 93 -5.33 17.63 0.94
CA GLU A 93 -5.11 19.02 0.56
C GLU A 93 -6.10 19.55 -0.46
N PHE A 94 -7.00 18.70 -0.92
CA PHE A 94 -8.07 19.13 -1.83
C PHE A 94 -9.35 19.52 -1.11
N ILE A 95 -9.32 19.51 0.18
CA ILE A 95 -10.50 19.80 0.99
C ILE A 95 -10.51 21.24 1.47
#